data_eb27acf1f814428ede038b22bd443fd6
#
_entry.id   eb27acf1f814428ede038b22bd443fd6
#
_cell.length_a   1.000
_cell.length_b   1.000
_cell.length_c   1.000
_cell.angle_alpha   90.00
_cell.angle_beta   90.00
_cell.angle_gamma   90.00
#
_symmetry.space_group_name_H-M   'P 1'
#
loop_
_entity.id
_entity.type
_entity.pdbx_description
1 polymer ?
#
loop_
_entity_poly.entity_id
_entity_poly.type
_entity_poly.pdbx_seq_one_letter_code
_entity_poly.pdbx_strand_id
1 'polypeptide(L)'
;LRLSRGLGDVYKRQIFMRIKMPDSTIQLENSETQDSIISEVRESVAKLCGDFQGEYWRKLDREQGYPTEFVKALTDAGFLGALIPEEYGGVGLGMVAASVILEEIHHQGCNAAACHAQMYTMGTVLRHGSDEQKKEYLPKIADGTLRLQAFGVTEPTSGTDTTSLRTVAVRDGDDYIINGQKIWTSRAEHSDLMLLLARTTPLNQVNKKTEGLSVFLLDMRKAKGNGLTSRPIRTM
;
A
#
# COMPACT_ATOMS: atom_id res chain seq x y z
N LEU A 1 -20.96 -8.70 -0.18
CA LEU A 1 -19.91 -8.63 0.83
C LEU A 1 -20.29 -7.61 1.90
N ARG A 2 -20.37 -8.00 3.17
CA ARG A 2 -20.57 -7.09 4.31
C ARG A 2 -19.23 -6.73 4.92
N LEU A 3 -18.95 -5.44 5.07
CA LEU A 3 -17.75 -4.91 5.70
C LEU A 3 -18.10 -3.99 6.87
N SER A 4 -17.40 -4.15 7.99
CA SER A 4 -17.55 -3.32 9.18
C SER A 4 -17.01 -1.90 8.97
N ARG A 5 -17.44 -0.94 9.79
CA ARG A 5 -17.06 0.49 9.73
C ARG A 5 -15.55 0.69 9.63
N GLY A 6 -15.10 1.38 8.61
CA GLY A 6 -13.72 1.84 8.54
C GLY A 6 -13.47 2.77 7.36
N LEU A 7 -13.05 4.00 7.64
CA LEU A 7 -12.60 5.03 6.70
C LEU A 7 -13.67 5.88 5.96
N GLY A 8 -14.86 6.04 6.52
CA GLY A 8 -15.77 7.09 6.07
C GLY A 8 -15.37 8.46 6.64
N ASP A 9 -15.21 9.47 5.79
CA ASP A 9 -15.03 10.92 6.10
C ASP A 9 -13.65 11.55 5.92
N VAL A 10 -12.75 10.97 5.15
CA VAL A 10 -11.38 11.52 5.00
C VAL A 10 -11.25 12.69 4.02
N TYR A 11 -12.22 12.94 3.14
CA TYR A 11 -12.09 13.96 2.09
C TYR A 11 -12.54 15.38 2.47
N LYS A 12 -12.94 15.67 3.71
CA LYS A 12 -13.44 16.99 4.10
C LYS A 12 -12.40 17.98 4.64
N ARG A 13 -11.13 17.60 4.79
CA ARG A 13 -10.10 18.52 5.32
C ARG A 13 -8.82 18.50 4.48
N GLN A 14 -8.83 19.14 3.32
CA GLN A 14 -7.60 19.69 2.79
C GLN A 14 -7.27 20.97 3.57
N ILE A 15 -6.50 20.82 4.64
CA ILE A 15 -5.88 21.96 5.30
C ILE A 15 -4.60 22.27 4.53
N PHE A 16 -4.56 23.43 3.87
CA PHE A 16 -3.32 24.01 3.37
C PHE A 16 -2.44 24.36 4.58
N MET A 17 -1.56 23.47 4.98
CA MET A 17 -0.53 23.77 5.96
C MET A 17 0.55 24.61 5.28
N ARG A 18 0.63 25.89 5.62
CA ARG A 18 1.77 26.76 5.27
C ARG A 18 2.95 26.26 6.10
N ILE A 19 3.86 25.50 5.48
CA ILE A 19 5.09 25.03 6.14
C ILE A 19 5.96 26.26 6.38
N LYS A 20 6.17 26.59 7.66
CA LYS A 20 7.18 27.58 8.09
C LYS A 20 8.54 26.86 8.00
N MET A 21 9.43 27.33 7.15
CA MET A 21 10.78 26.77 7.02
C MET A 21 11.53 26.88 8.36
N PRO A 22 12.18 25.82 8.84
CA PRO A 22 13.00 25.89 10.05
C PRO A 22 14.32 26.64 9.82
N ASP A 23 14.89 27.10 10.90
CA ASP A 23 16.11 27.92 10.94
C ASP A 23 17.32 27.15 10.38
N SER A 24 18.16 27.82 9.59
CA SER A 24 19.20 27.21 8.74
C SER A 24 20.31 26.43 9.49
N THR A 25 20.50 26.67 10.79
CA THR A 25 21.55 26.02 11.59
C THR A 25 21.18 24.59 12.01
N ILE A 26 19.89 24.30 12.21
CA ILE A 26 19.39 22.95 12.54
C ILE A 26 19.37 22.05 11.29
N GLN A 27 19.38 22.64 10.09
CA GLN A 27 19.35 21.89 8.83
C GLN A 27 20.70 21.19 8.48
N LEU A 28 21.82 21.73 8.91
CA LEU A 28 23.15 21.16 8.57
C LEU A 28 23.47 19.90 9.38
N GLU A 29 23.22 19.88 10.68
CA GLU A 29 23.41 18.67 11.50
C GLU A 29 22.42 17.55 11.13
N ASN A 30 21.18 17.89 10.74
CA ASN A 30 20.22 16.92 10.24
C ASN A 30 20.54 16.39 8.85
N SER A 31 21.28 17.14 8.00
CA SER A 31 21.63 16.67 6.65
C SER A 31 22.73 15.62 6.68
N GLU A 32 23.80 15.82 7.45
CA GLU A 32 24.90 14.83 7.56
C GLU A 32 24.42 13.50 8.16
N THR A 33 23.56 13.55 9.18
CA THR A 33 22.93 12.36 9.76
C THR A 33 21.99 11.67 8.77
N GLN A 34 21.24 12.44 7.99
CA GLN A 34 20.34 11.90 6.98
C GLN A 34 21.10 11.25 5.83
N ASP A 35 22.19 11.87 5.38
CA ASP A 35 23.05 11.31 4.31
C ASP A 35 23.73 10.01 4.76
N SER A 36 24.14 9.91 6.04
CA SER A 36 24.65 8.67 6.63
C SER A 36 23.61 7.55 6.62
N ILE A 37 22.39 7.84 7.09
CA ILE A 37 21.28 6.87 7.08
C ILE A 37 20.97 6.39 5.65
N ILE A 38 20.94 7.30 4.70
CA ILE A 38 20.68 6.98 3.29
C ILE A 38 21.76 6.06 2.72
N SER A 39 23.04 6.33 3.04
CA SER A 39 24.16 5.47 2.63
C SER A 39 24.04 4.07 3.22
N GLU A 40 23.79 3.97 4.52
CA GLU A 40 23.60 2.70 5.22
C GLU A 40 22.41 1.88 4.67
N VAL A 41 21.30 2.54 4.38
CA VAL A 41 20.13 1.92 3.76
C VAL A 41 20.49 1.36 2.38
N ARG A 42 21.19 2.15 1.55
CA ARG A 42 21.62 1.73 0.22
C ARG A 42 22.53 0.50 0.27
N GLU A 43 23.56 0.53 1.12
CA GLU A 43 24.47 -0.59 1.30
C GLU A 43 23.76 -1.86 1.80
N SER A 44 22.85 -1.71 2.75
CA SER A 44 22.09 -2.83 3.31
C SER A 44 21.15 -3.47 2.28
N VAL A 45 20.47 -2.64 1.47
CA VAL A 45 19.61 -3.11 0.36
C VAL A 45 20.45 -3.80 -0.70
N ALA A 46 21.58 -3.21 -1.12
CA ALA A 46 22.48 -3.79 -2.11
C ALA A 46 22.98 -5.17 -1.67
N LYS A 47 23.39 -5.29 -0.41
CA LYS A 47 23.84 -6.55 0.19
C LYS A 47 22.75 -7.62 0.14
N LEU A 48 21.52 -7.29 0.57
CA LEU A 48 20.38 -8.21 0.52
C LEU A 48 20.08 -8.66 -0.89
N CYS A 49 20.07 -7.73 -1.85
CA CYS A 49 19.80 -8.04 -3.26
C CYS A 49 20.87 -8.96 -3.87
N GLY A 50 22.09 -8.95 -3.33
CA GLY A 50 23.18 -9.86 -3.75
C GLY A 50 22.82 -11.35 -3.66
N ASP A 51 21.94 -11.74 -2.76
CA ASP A 51 21.47 -13.12 -2.58
C ASP A 51 20.38 -13.51 -3.61
N PHE A 52 19.84 -12.56 -4.37
CA PHE A 52 18.71 -12.76 -5.30
C PHE A 52 19.06 -12.35 -6.74
N GLN A 53 20.08 -13.00 -7.30
CA GLN A 53 20.58 -12.66 -8.62
C GLN A 53 19.86 -13.35 -9.79
N GLY A 54 20.19 -12.97 -10.99
CA GLY A 54 19.55 -13.25 -12.27
C GLY A 54 18.80 -14.59 -12.44
N GLU A 55 19.35 -15.74 -11.95
CA GLU A 55 18.65 -17.03 -12.10
C GLU A 55 17.41 -17.13 -11.22
N TYR A 56 17.40 -16.54 -10.04
CA TYR A 56 16.22 -16.46 -9.18
C TYR A 56 15.07 -15.77 -9.92
N TRP A 57 15.33 -14.63 -10.55
CA TRP A 57 14.32 -13.87 -11.28
C TRP A 57 13.89 -14.55 -12.57
N ARG A 58 14.83 -15.16 -13.32
CA ARG A 58 14.50 -15.94 -14.53
C ARG A 58 13.61 -17.13 -14.20
N LYS A 59 13.84 -17.80 -13.07
CA LYS A 59 12.99 -18.91 -12.62
C LYS A 59 11.58 -18.41 -12.32
N LEU A 60 11.44 -17.32 -11.54
CA LEU A 60 10.15 -16.73 -11.22
C LEU A 60 9.38 -16.29 -12.47
N ASP A 61 10.06 -15.72 -13.45
CA ASP A 61 9.45 -15.31 -14.71
C ASP A 61 8.88 -16.51 -15.48
N ARG A 62 9.66 -17.58 -15.63
CA ARG A 62 9.19 -18.82 -16.27
C ARG A 62 8.00 -19.46 -15.56
N GLU A 63 7.99 -19.41 -14.23
CA GLU A 63 6.94 -20.00 -13.39
C GLU A 63 5.76 -19.05 -13.16
N GLN A 64 5.84 -17.81 -13.64
CA GLN A 64 4.90 -16.72 -13.34
C GLN A 64 4.69 -16.55 -11.81
N GLY A 65 5.77 -16.76 -11.06
CA GLY A 65 5.78 -16.85 -9.61
C GLY A 65 5.82 -15.50 -8.89
N TYR A 66 5.41 -15.52 -7.64
CA TYR A 66 5.60 -14.40 -6.71
C TYR A 66 6.94 -14.56 -5.98
N PRO A 67 7.75 -13.51 -5.80
CA PRO A 67 9.07 -13.59 -5.19
C PRO A 67 9.01 -13.71 -3.65
N THR A 68 8.48 -14.84 -3.16
CA THR A 68 8.17 -15.05 -1.74
C THR A 68 9.41 -14.91 -0.85
N GLU A 69 10.53 -15.51 -1.23
CA GLU A 69 11.77 -15.48 -0.44
C GLU A 69 12.36 -14.07 -0.40
N PHE A 70 12.36 -13.37 -1.54
CA PHE A 70 12.83 -11.99 -1.63
C PHE A 70 11.96 -11.04 -0.79
N VAL A 71 10.63 -11.16 -0.89
CA VAL A 71 9.70 -10.36 -0.09
C VAL A 71 9.85 -10.66 1.39
N LYS A 72 10.09 -11.93 1.76
CA LYS A 72 10.39 -12.30 3.14
C LYS A 72 11.70 -11.66 3.63
N ALA A 73 12.77 -11.74 2.85
CA ALA A 73 14.05 -11.14 3.19
C ALA A 73 13.94 -9.61 3.40
N LEU A 74 13.23 -8.92 2.49
CA LEU A 74 12.95 -7.48 2.65
C LEU A 74 12.10 -7.18 3.90
N THR A 75 11.19 -8.07 4.27
CA THR A 75 10.37 -7.92 5.48
C THR A 75 11.21 -8.09 6.74
N ASP A 76 11.99 -9.18 6.80
CA ASP A 76 12.87 -9.51 7.94
C ASP A 76 13.92 -8.40 8.17
N ALA A 77 14.36 -7.73 7.10
CA ALA A 77 15.27 -6.58 7.16
C ALA A 77 14.55 -5.24 7.47
N GLY A 78 13.21 -5.24 7.65
CA GLY A 78 12.42 -4.05 7.98
C GLY A 78 12.09 -3.13 6.80
N PHE A 79 12.55 -3.42 5.58
CA PHE A 79 12.36 -2.52 4.42
C PHE A 79 10.90 -2.39 3.98
N LEU A 80 10.08 -3.43 4.17
CA LEU A 80 8.64 -3.35 3.89
C LEU A 80 7.87 -2.54 4.95
N GLY A 81 8.42 -2.41 6.15
CA GLY A 81 7.91 -1.59 7.24
C GLY A 81 8.62 -0.23 7.38
N ALA A 82 9.43 0.18 6.41
CA ALA A 82 10.30 1.35 6.49
C ALA A 82 9.57 2.65 6.85
N LEU A 83 8.35 2.85 6.35
CA LEU A 83 7.51 4.03 6.62
C LEU A 83 6.63 3.89 7.86
N ILE A 84 6.54 2.71 8.47
CA ILE A 84 5.75 2.48 9.67
C ILE A 84 6.55 3.00 10.87
N PRO A 85 5.97 3.85 11.74
CA PRO A 85 6.63 4.31 12.95
C PRO A 85 7.03 3.17 13.88
N GLU A 86 8.07 3.39 14.69
CA GLU A 86 8.57 2.41 15.66
C GLU A 86 7.52 2.00 16.68
N GLU A 87 6.62 2.90 17.07
CA GLU A 87 5.49 2.60 17.96
C GLU A 87 4.54 1.52 17.43
N TYR A 88 4.56 1.26 16.11
CA TYR A 88 3.82 0.19 15.45
C TYR A 88 4.74 -0.92 14.91
N GLY A 89 5.98 -1.00 15.42
CA GLY A 89 6.92 -2.06 15.06
C GLY A 89 7.60 -1.89 13.71
N GLY A 90 7.53 -0.72 13.09
CA GLY A 90 8.27 -0.37 11.88
C GLY A 90 9.64 0.23 12.17
N VAL A 91 10.28 0.78 11.14
CA VAL A 91 11.61 1.40 11.23
C VAL A 91 11.52 2.93 11.34
N GLY A 92 10.40 3.53 10.97
CA GLY A 92 10.17 4.98 11.08
C GLY A 92 10.98 5.84 10.12
N LEU A 93 11.48 5.28 9.02
CA LEU A 93 12.23 6.03 8.01
C LEU A 93 11.32 7.00 7.22
N GLY A 94 11.89 8.08 6.73
CA GLY A 94 11.19 9.05 5.91
C GLY A 94 11.04 8.62 4.44
N MET A 95 10.29 9.42 3.67
CA MET A 95 10.03 9.15 2.24
C MET A 95 11.29 9.08 1.38
N VAL A 96 12.35 9.81 1.73
CA VAL A 96 13.62 9.79 1.00
C VAL A 96 14.25 8.41 1.12
N ALA A 97 14.37 7.87 2.33
CA ALA A 97 14.90 6.52 2.55
C ALA A 97 14.03 5.45 1.87
N ALA A 98 12.70 5.57 1.94
CA ALA A 98 11.79 4.67 1.22
C ALA A 98 12.02 4.69 -0.30
N SER A 99 12.26 5.87 -0.88
CA SER A 99 12.58 6.01 -2.31
C SER A 99 13.93 5.37 -2.65
N VAL A 100 14.93 5.54 -1.79
CA VAL A 100 16.26 4.93 -1.96
C VAL A 100 16.20 3.41 -1.88
N ILE A 101 15.37 2.85 -0.99
CA ILE A 101 15.15 1.40 -0.95
C ILE A 101 14.65 0.88 -2.31
N LEU A 102 13.64 1.54 -2.88
CA LEU A 102 13.08 1.13 -4.18
C LEU A 102 14.08 1.31 -5.32
N GLU A 103 14.79 2.43 -5.33
CA GLU A 103 15.83 2.73 -6.32
C GLU A 103 16.92 1.66 -6.29
N GLU A 104 17.45 1.36 -5.10
CA GLU A 104 18.56 0.42 -4.95
C GLU A 104 18.15 -1.02 -5.31
N ILE A 105 16.94 -1.46 -4.92
CA ILE A 105 16.42 -2.77 -5.34
C ILE A 105 16.46 -2.89 -6.87
N HIS A 106 16.01 -1.85 -7.60
CA HIS A 106 16.03 -1.87 -9.07
C HIS A 106 17.44 -1.72 -9.63
N HIS A 107 18.31 -0.91 -9.01
CA HIS A 107 19.71 -0.76 -9.39
C HIS A 107 20.46 -2.10 -9.35
N GLN A 108 20.16 -2.93 -8.37
CA GLN A 108 20.72 -4.28 -8.24
C GLN A 108 20.06 -5.32 -9.18
N GLY A 109 19.16 -4.92 -10.07
CA GLY A 109 18.47 -5.82 -11.01
C GLY A 109 17.36 -6.66 -10.39
N CYS A 110 16.95 -6.34 -9.16
CA CYS A 110 15.82 -6.99 -8.49
C CYS A 110 14.50 -6.25 -8.76
N ASN A 111 13.37 -6.80 -8.30
CA ASN A 111 12.04 -6.24 -8.53
C ASN A 111 11.45 -5.66 -7.24
N ALA A 112 11.38 -4.33 -7.15
CA ALA A 112 10.83 -3.62 -5.99
C ALA A 112 9.29 -3.57 -5.93
N ALA A 113 8.58 -4.19 -6.87
CA ALA A 113 7.14 -3.95 -7.02
C ALA A 113 6.30 -4.37 -5.80
N ALA A 114 6.68 -5.42 -5.06
CA ALA A 114 5.99 -5.83 -3.83
C ALA A 114 6.24 -4.82 -2.67
N CYS A 115 7.48 -4.33 -2.55
CA CYS A 115 7.86 -3.32 -1.57
C CYS A 115 7.12 -2.00 -1.84
N HIS A 116 7.18 -1.50 -3.08
CA HIS A 116 6.45 -0.30 -3.50
C HIS A 116 4.94 -0.42 -3.22
N ALA A 117 4.33 -1.55 -3.60
CA ALA A 117 2.90 -1.76 -3.39
C ALA A 117 2.52 -1.67 -1.91
N GLN A 118 3.29 -2.28 -1.01
CA GLN A 118 3.04 -2.19 0.43
C GLN A 118 3.24 -0.77 0.97
N MET A 119 4.26 -0.05 0.51
CA MET A 119 4.52 1.32 0.95
C MET A 119 3.35 2.27 0.69
N TYR A 120 2.77 2.27 -0.52
CA TYR A 120 1.66 3.18 -0.80
C TYR A 120 0.33 2.72 -0.20
N THR A 121 0.06 1.43 -0.14
CA THR A 121 -1.20 0.92 0.43
C THR A 121 -1.20 1.07 1.96
N MET A 122 -0.14 0.67 2.63
CA MET A 122 0.06 0.85 4.06
C MET A 122 0.08 2.34 4.44
N GLY A 123 0.71 3.19 3.62
CA GLY A 123 0.70 4.64 3.80
C GLY A 123 -0.70 5.25 3.87
N THR A 124 -1.70 4.62 3.22
CA THR A 124 -3.11 5.02 3.35
C THR A 124 -3.65 4.72 4.74
N VAL A 125 -3.35 3.55 5.30
CA VAL A 125 -3.75 3.20 6.68
C VAL A 125 -3.05 4.11 7.68
N LEU A 126 -1.76 4.38 7.49
CA LEU A 126 -0.97 5.24 8.37
C LEU A 126 -1.51 6.67 8.42
N ARG A 127 -1.93 7.23 7.28
CA ARG A 127 -2.44 8.61 7.19
C ARG A 127 -3.90 8.75 7.60
N HIS A 128 -4.72 7.76 7.31
CA HIS A 128 -6.18 7.89 7.32
C HIS A 128 -6.90 6.86 8.17
N GLY A 129 -6.20 5.83 8.64
CA GLY A 129 -6.75 4.85 9.57
C GLY A 129 -7.07 5.47 10.93
N SER A 130 -8.10 4.94 11.62
CA SER A 130 -8.32 5.26 13.02
C SER A 130 -7.16 4.72 13.87
N ASP A 131 -7.05 5.18 15.13
CA ASP A 131 -6.00 4.71 16.04
C ASP A 131 -6.13 3.19 16.31
N GLU A 132 -7.37 2.67 16.38
CA GLU A 132 -7.64 1.25 16.51
C GLU A 132 -7.16 0.48 15.27
N GLN A 133 -7.44 0.97 14.07
CA GLN A 133 -6.98 0.36 12.82
C GLN A 133 -5.46 0.36 12.72
N LYS A 134 -4.81 1.47 13.07
CA LYS A 134 -3.34 1.55 13.07
C LYS A 134 -2.74 0.53 14.03
N LYS A 135 -3.23 0.47 15.27
CA LYS A 135 -2.79 -0.49 16.30
C LYS A 135 -3.04 -1.94 15.90
N GLU A 136 -4.14 -2.21 15.19
CA GLU A 136 -4.49 -3.57 14.75
C GLU A 136 -3.65 -4.04 13.56
N TYR A 137 -3.48 -3.16 12.54
CA TYR A 137 -2.95 -3.60 11.25
C TYR A 137 -1.47 -3.28 11.04
N LEU A 138 -0.98 -2.11 11.49
CA LEU A 138 0.39 -1.69 11.18
C LEU A 138 1.47 -2.63 11.74
N PRO A 139 1.37 -3.14 12.99
CA PRO A 139 2.35 -4.09 13.50
C PRO A 139 2.42 -5.37 12.67
N LYS A 140 1.25 -5.91 12.30
CA LYS A 140 1.15 -7.14 11.50
C LYS A 140 1.63 -6.94 10.05
N ILE A 141 1.53 -5.71 9.53
CA ILE A 141 2.07 -5.36 8.22
C ILE A 141 3.60 -5.22 8.30
N ALA A 142 4.12 -4.63 9.38
CA ALA A 142 5.55 -4.46 9.60
C ALA A 142 6.27 -5.80 9.73
N ASP A 143 5.75 -6.74 10.52
CA ASP A 143 6.32 -8.07 10.73
C ASP A 143 6.00 -9.08 9.61
N GLY A 144 5.12 -8.70 8.67
CA GLY A 144 4.74 -9.52 7.53
C GLY A 144 3.73 -10.62 7.80
N THR A 145 3.11 -10.67 8.98
CA THR A 145 1.98 -11.58 9.25
C THR A 145 0.71 -11.19 8.50
N LEU A 146 0.64 -9.93 8.02
CA LEU A 146 -0.35 -9.45 7.07
C LEU A 146 0.31 -8.76 5.88
N ARG A 147 -0.14 -9.11 4.66
CA ARG A 147 0.26 -8.45 3.42
C ARG A 147 -0.83 -7.50 2.94
N LEU A 148 -0.50 -6.22 2.86
CA LEU A 148 -1.34 -5.18 2.26
C LEU A 148 -0.64 -4.65 1.01
N GLN A 149 -0.85 -5.27 -0.14
CA GLN A 149 -0.18 -4.94 -1.41
C GLN A 149 -1.18 -4.75 -2.56
N ALA A 150 -2.47 -4.98 -2.31
CA ALA A 150 -3.51 -4.84 -3.31
C ALA A 150 -4.29 -3.53 -3.17
N PHE A 151 -4.53 -2.87 -4.32
CA PHE A 151 -5.35 -1.67 -4.39
C PHE A 151 -6.37 -1.79 -5.53
N GLY A 152 -7.63 -2.03 -5.17
CA GLY A 152 -8.75 -2.18 -6.11
C GLY A 152 -9.35 -0.82 -6.47
N VAL A 153 -8.89 -0.21 -7.55
CA VAL A 153 -9.34 1.11 -8.04
C VAL A 153 -9.95 0.99 -9.42
N THR A 154 -9.15 0.57 -10.40
CA THR A 154 -9.51 0.51 -11.82
C THR A 154 -10.65 -0.47 -12.07
N GLU A 155 -11.56 -0.09 -12.95
CA GLU A 155 -12.69 -0.92 -13.40
C GLU A 155 -12.63 -1.13 -14.91
N PRO A 156 -13.33 -2.12 -15.47
CA PRO A 156 -13.36 -2.34 -16.92
C PRO A 156 -13.82 -1.10 -17.71
N THR A 157 -14.59 -0.23 -17.09
CA THR A 157 -15.18 0.98 -17.70
C THR A 157 -14.58 2.28 -17.18
N SER A 158 -13.65 2.24 -16.22
CA SER A 158 -13.10 3.44 -15.57
C SER A 158 -11.66 3.22 -15.15
N GLY A 159 -10.73 3.86 -15.85
CA GLY A 159 -9.30 3.85 -15.57
C GLY A 159 -8.80 5.22 -15.13
N THR A 160 -8.44 6.06 -16.10
CA THR A 160 -7.89 7.41 -15.83
C THR A 160 -8.89 8.31 -15.08
N ASP A 161 -10.17 8.28 -15.45
CA ASP A 161 -11.24 8.95 -14.68
C ASP A 161 -11.76 8.03 -13.58
N THR A 162 -11.04 7.94 -12.47
CA THR A 162 -11.45 7.15 -11.30
C THR A 162 -12.75 7.66 -10.66
N THR A 163 -13.14 8.90 -10.92
CA THR A 163 -14.40 9.45 -10.40
C THR A 163 -15.64 8.88 -11.07
N SER A 164 -15.47 8.21 -12.21
CA SER A 164 -16.55 7.53 -12.97
C SER A 164 -16.71 6.05 -12.59
N LEU A 165 -16.06 5.58 -11.52
CA LEU A 165 -16.18 4.20 -11.06
C LEU A 165 -17.64 3.83 -10.72
N ARG A 166 -17.97 2.55 -10.95
CA ARG A 166 -19.31 1.98 -10.76
C ARG A 166 -19.44 1.08 -9.54
N THR A 167 -18.33 0.65 -8.93
CA THR A 167 -18.38 -0.08 -7.66
C THR A 167 -19.06 0.79 -6.61
N VAL A 168 -20.16 0.28 -6.06
CA VAL A 168 -20.95 0.97 -5.04
C VAL A 168 -20.84 0.26 -3.70
N ALA A 169 -20.89 1.02 -2.63
CA ALA A 169 -20.97 0.53 -1.25
C ALA A 169 -22.22 1.14 -0.61
N VAL A 170 -23.22 0.32 -0.36
CA VAL A 170 -24.47 0.73 0.27
C VAL A 170 -24.44 0.34 1.73
N ARG A 171 -24.75 1.30 2.59
CA ARG A 171 -24.78 1.06 4.05
C ARG A 171 -25.96 0.14 4.42
N ASP A 172 -25.68 -0.87 5.24
CA ASP A 172 -26.64 -1.80 5.80
C ASP A 172 -26.39 -1.93 7.30
N GLY A 173 -27.08 -1.14 8.09
CA GLY A 173 -26.82 -1.04 9.53
C GLY A 173 -25.41 -0.48 9.83
N ASP A 174 -24.59 -1.28 10.48
CA ASP A 174 -23.19 -0.96 10.78
C ASP A 174 -22.20 -1.45 9.70
N ASP A 175 -22.71 -2.19 8.71
CA ASP A 175 -21.94 -2.77 7.61
C ASP A 175 -22.15 -2.02 6.28
N TYR A 176 -21.42 -2.44 5.25
CA TYR A 176 -21.61 -2.04 3.87
C TYR A 176 -21.75 -3.26 2.96
N ILE A 177 -22.74 -3.21 2.08
CA ILE A 177 -22.88 -4.15 0.97
C ILE A 177 -22.19 -3.53 -0.25
N ILE A 178 -21.12 -4.20 -0.74
CA ILE A 178 -20.32 -3.71 -1.85
C ILE A 178 -20.60 -4.55 -3.09
N ASN A 179 -20.96 -3.87 -4.20
CA ASN A 179 -21.18 -4.48 -5.50
C ASN A 179 -20.35 -3.76 -6.57
N GLY A 180 -19.59 -4.52 -7.36
CA GLY A 180 -18.78 -3.96 -8.44
C GLY A 180 -17.75 -4.94 -8.95
N GLN A 181 -16.91 -4.45 -9.86
CA GLN A 181 -15.82 -5.21 -10.47
C GLN A 181 -14.59 -4.33 -10.59
N LYS A 182 -13.45 -4.85 -10.17
CA LYS A 182 -12.14 -4.23 -10.35
C LYS A 182 -11.29 -5.04 -11.32
N ILE A 183 -10.38 -4.36 -12.03
CA ILE A 183 -9.45 -4.97 -12.97
C ILE A 183 -8.05 -4.39 -12.73
N TRP A 184 -7.01 -5.10 -13.15
CA TRP A 184 -5.60 -4.70 -13.01
C TRP A 184 -5.16 -4.54 -11.54
N THR A 185 -5.81 -5.25 -10.61
CA THR A 185 -5.43 -5.23 -9.20
C THR A 185 -4.19 -6.09 -8.99
N SER A 186 -3.04 -5.43 -8.99
CA SER A 186 -1.76 -6.11 -8.77
C SER A 186 -1.74 -6.80 -7.40
N ARG A 187 -1.14 -7.98 -7.35
CA ARG A 187 -0.91 -8.79 -6.13
C ARG A 187 -2.14 -9.16 -5.32
N ALA A 188 -3.34 -9.14 -5.92
CA ALA A 188 -4.57 -9.54 -5.24
C ALA A 188 -4.51 -10.98 -4.70
N GLU A 189 -3.79 -11.89 -5.41
CA GLU A 189 -3.62 -13.29 -4.95
C GLU A 189 -2.66 -13.43 -3.78
N HIS A 190 -1.75 -12.46 -3.57
CA HIS A 190 -0.68 -12.49 -2.58
C HIS A 190 -0.91 -11.49 -1.44
N SER A 191 -2.11 -10.91 -1.34
CA SER A 191 -2.49 -9.95 -0.31
C SER A 191 -3.52 -10.52 0.63
N ASP A 192 -3.31 -10.33 1.92
CA ASP A 192 -4.30 -10.65 2.96
C ASP A 192 -5.37 -9.55 3.05
N LEU A 193 -4.95 -8.31 2.80
CA LEU A 193 -5.79 -7.13 2.81
C LEU A 193 -5.73 -6.42 1.45
N MET A 194 -6.82 -5.76 1.09
CA MET A 194 -6.90 -4.89 -0.09
C MET A 194 -7.51 -3.54 0.27
N LEU A 195 -6.92 -2.45 -0.20
CA LEU A 195 -7.63 -1.18 -0.26
C LEU A 195 -8.62 -1.23 -1.43
N LEU A 196 -9.89 -1.02 -1.16
CA LEU A 196 -10.95 -1.05 -2.16
C LEU A 196 -11.62 0.32 -2.26
N LEU A 197 -11.52 0.97 -3.41
CA LEU A 197 -12.21 2.22 -3.68
C LEU A 197 -13.63 1.94 -4.18
N ALA A 198 -14.63 2.50 -3.51
CA ALA A 198 -16.03 2.37 -3.89
C ALA A 198 -16.80 3.69 -3.68
N ARG A 199 -17.94 3.83 -4.34
CA ARG A 199 -18.82 4.97 -4.19
C ARG A 199 -19.84 4.71 -3.08
N THR A 200 -19.83 5.56 -2.08
CA THR A 200 -20.75 5.52 -0.92
C THR A 200 -21.90 6.52 -1.05
N THR A 201 -21.73 7.58 -1.84
CA THR A 201 -22.80 8.53 -2.16
C THR A 201 -23.01 8.58 -3.67
N PRO A 202 -24.24 8.42 -4.16
CA PRO A 202 -24.55 8.48 -5.60
C PRO A 202 -24.10 9.78 -6.26
N LEU A 203 -23.69 9.72 -7.54
CA LEU A 203 -23.19 10.88 -8.29
C LEU A 203 -24.19 12.04 -8.38
N ASN A 204 -25.47 11.74 -8.41
CA ASN A 204 -26.56 12.75 -8.46
C ASN A 204 -26.84 13.41 -7.11
N GLN A 205 -26.15 12.99 -6.05
CA GLN A 205 -26.28 13.53 -4.68
C GLN A 205 -25.02 14.26 -4.22
N VAL A 206 -24.03 14.44 -5.08
CA VAL A 206 -22.78 15.14 -4.77
C VAL A 206 -22.59 16.37 -5.67
N ASN A 207 -21.89 17.38 -5.17
CA ASN A 207 -21.60 18.58 -5.94
C ASN A 207 -20.41 18.41 -6.89
N LYS A 208 -19.45 17.58 -6.50
CA LYS A 208 -18.26 17.27 -7.30
C LYS A 208 -18.13 15.75 -7.45
N LYS A 209 -17.72 15.28 -8.63
CA LYS A 209 -17.54 13.84 -8.92
C LYS A 209 -16.56 13.14 -7.95
N THR A 210 -15.62 13.88 -7.35
CA THR A 210 -14.66 13.40 -6.37
C THR A 210 -15.25 13.17 -4.97
N GLU A 211 -16.44 13.72 -4.71
CA GLU A 211 -17.15 13.51 -3.45
C GLU A 211 -17.89 12.17 -3.48
N GLY A 212 -18.18 11.62 -2.30
CA GLY A 212 -18.92 10.37 -2.15
C GLY A 212 -18.14 9.11 -2.52
N LEU A 213 -16.81 9.19 -2.57
CA LEU A 213 -15.91 8.05 -2.70
C LEU A 213 -15.33 7.69 -1.33
N SER A 214 -15.21 6.39 -1.06
CA SER A 214 -14.61 5.88 0.18
C SER A 214 -13.64 4.74 -0.12
N VAL A 215 -12.60 4.64 0.70
CA VAL A 215 -11.66 3.53 0.66
C VAL A 215 -12.00 2.56 1.79
N PHE A 216 -12.14 1.30 1.47
CA PHE A 216 -12.39 0.21 2.41
C PHE A 216 -11.13 -0.64 2.56
N LEU A 217 -10.85 -1.05 3.78
CA LEU A 217 -9.85 -2.07 4.07
C LEU A 217 -10.54 -3.44 4.05
N LEU A 218 -10.39 -4.17 2.95
CA LEU A 218 -11.03 -5.45 2.72
C LEU A 218 -10.12 -6.61 3.17
N ASP A 219 -10.60 -7.45 4.08
CA ASP A 219 -9.93 -8.71 4.43
C ASP A 219 -10.19 -9.75 3.32
N MET A 220 -9.19 -9.96 2.48
CA MET A 220 -9.24 -10.88 1.34
C MET A 220 -9.40 -12.34 1.77
N ARG A 221 -8.85 -12.71 2.93
CA ARG A 221 -8.90 -14.08 3.48
C ARG A 221 -10.33 -14.48 3.84
N LYS A 222 -11.13 -13.52 4.33
CA LYS A 222 -12.53 -13.72 4.67
C LYS A 222 -13.46 -13.55 3.48
N ALA A 223 -13.08 -12.70 2.51
CA ALA A 223 -13.92 -12.34 1.39
C ALA A 223 -13.85 -13.36 0.23
N LYS A 224 -12.70 -13.96 -0.02
CA LYS A 224 -12.53 -14.99 -1.07
C LYS A 224 -13.47 -16.17 -0.82
N GLY A 225 -14.27 -16.50 -1.84
CA GLY A 225 -15.31 -17.53 -1.73
C GLY A 225 -16.57 -17.13 -0.95
N ASN A 226 -16.56 -15.94 -0.34
CA ASN A 226 -17.69 -15.39 0.39
C ASN A 226 -18.00 -13.98 -0.14
N GLY A 227 -18.52 -13.89 -1.35
CA GLY A 227 -18.89 -12.65 -2.06
C GLY A 227 -17.77 -12.02 -2.87
N LEU A 228 -16.50 -12.45 -2.76
CA LEU A 228 -15.41 -12.03 -3.60
C LEU A 228 -14.91 -13.17 -4.47
N THR A 229 -14.84 -12.92 -5.79
CA THR A 229 -14.18 -13.80 -6.75
C THR A 229 -13.02 -13.05 -7.39
N SER A 230 -11.85 -13.66 -7.45
CA SER A 230 -10.70 -13.13 -8.19
C SER A 230 -10.27 -14.12 -9.29
N ARG A 231 -9.77 -13.58 -10.39
CA ARG A 231 -9.22 -14.36 -11.50
C ARG A 231 -7.91 -13.73 -11.97
N PRO A 232 -6.83 -14.50 -12.09
CA PRO A 232 -5.58 -14.00 -12.67
C PRO A 232 -5.80 -13.51 -14.10
N ILE A 233 -5.12 -12.42 -14.46
CA ILE A 233 -5.02 -11.98 -15.85
C ILE A 233 -3.85 -12.74 -16.46
N ARG A 234 -4.08 -13.42 -17.57
CA ARG A 234 -3.00 -14.07 -18.31
C ARG A 234 -2.12 -13.00 -18.93
N THR A 235 -0.85 -13.04 -18.59
CA THR A 235 0.22 -12.26 -19.23
C THR A 235 0.89 -13.09 -20.30
N MET A 236 1.56 -12.43 -21.25
CA MET A 236 2.31 -13.10 -22.32
C MET A 236 3.50 -13.88 -21.77
#